data_5a7253a3ee3b18086d7f5470162d33ac
#
_entry.id   5a7253a3ee3b18086d7f5470162d33ac
#
_cell.length_a   1.000
_cell.length_b   1.000
_cell.length_c   1.000
_cell.angle_alpha   90.00
_cell.angle_beta   90.00
_cell.angle_gamma   90.00
#
_symmetry.space_group_name_H-M   'P 1'
#
loop_
_entity.id
_entity.type
_entity.pdbx_description
1 polymer ?
#
loop_
_entity_poly.entity_id
_entity_poly.type
_entity_poly.pdbx_seq_one_letter_code
_entity_poly.pdbx_strand_id
1 'polypeptide(L)'
;SLLHLRFAAIGKGTAQALADHGIFVDCVPEHFDSRSLAEALIPELTENDRVLLLRAENGSVLLPQLLEQAGKAFDNVPLYTVKTDRRKQELLRQELERTDYVFLASASAARAFAEMTGEISYSAEVVAIGDATAKAAAAAEISVTHIAAQADIDGMIQCICKEEV
;
A
#
# COMPACT_ATOMS: atom_id res chain seq x y z
N SER A 1 -25.18 16.41 -6.03
CA SER A 1 -24.39 16.95 -4.91
C SER A 1 -23.83 15.80 -4.07
N LEU A 2 -22.56 15.81 -3.72
CA LEU A 2 -21.90 14.80 -2.85
C LEU A 2 -21.93 15.24 -1.36
N LEU A 3 -22.60 16.33 -1.02
CA LEU A 3 -22.60 16.95 0.31
C LEU A 3 -23.17 16.09 1.46
N HIS A 4 -23.88 15.01 1.14
CA HIS A 4 -24.43 14.09 2.12
C HIS A 4 -23.55 12.84 2.34
N LEU A 5 -22.46 12.71 1.58
CA LEU A 5 -21.55 11.57 1.69
C LEU A 5 -20.41 11.92 2.65
N ARG A 6 -20.00 10.92 3.42
CA ARG A 6 -18.76 10.94 4.19
C ARG A 6 -17.68 10.20 3.41
N PHE A 7 -16.46 10.72 3.46
CA PHE A 7 -15.32 10.16 2.74
C PHE A 7 -14.28 9.65 3.72
N ALA A 8 -13.75 8.47 3.43
CA ALA A 8 -12.61 7.89 4.14
C ALA A 8 -11.50 7.56 3.16
N ALA A 9 -10.26 7.80 3.55
CA ALA A 9 -9.08 7.45 2.75
C ALA A 9 -8.08 6.67 3.60
N ILE A 10 -7.48 5.64 3.01
CA ILE A 10 -6.52 4.79 3.73
C ILE A 10 -5.20 5.51 4.05
N GLY A 11 -4.89 6.59 3.34
CA GLY A 11 -3.65 7.34 3.55
C GLY A 11 -3.70 8.78 3.06
N LYS A 12 -2.74 9.57 3.53
CA LYS A 12 -2.63 11.01 3.28
C LYS A 12 -2.58 11.38 1.79
N GLY A 13 -1.90 10.58 0.96
CA GLY A 13 -1.82 10.83 -0.49
C GLY A 13 -3.19 10.80 -1.18
N THR A 14 -4.04 9.83 -0.83
CA THR A 14 -5.42 9.76 -1.34
C THR A 14 -6.27 10.91 -0.79
N ALA A 15 -6.13 11.23 0.50
CA ALA A 15 -6.84 12.35 1.11
C ALA A 15 -6.47 13.69 0.44
N GLN A 16 -5.19 13.92 0.18
CA GLN A 16 -4.72 15.14 -0.50
C GLN A 16 -5.25 15.21 -1.94
N ALA A 17 -5.17 14.10 -2.70
CA ALA A 17 -5.69 14.08 -4.06
C ALA A 17 -7.20 14.38 -4.12
N LEU A 18 -7.99 13.93 -3.13
CA LEU A 18 -9.40 14.28 -3.00
C LEU A 18 -9.58 15.75 -2.66
N ALA A 19 -8.79 16.29 -1.73
CA ALA A 19 -8.83 17.70 -1.33
C ALA A 19 -8.53 18.65 -2.50
N ASP A 20 -7.58 18.29 -3.36
CA ASP A 20 -7.25 19.06 -4.58
C ASP A 20 -8.44 19.16 -5.56
N HIS A 21 -9.41 18.24 -5.44
CA HIS A 21 -10.68 18.27 -6.18
C HIS A 21 -11.88 18.78 -5.35
N GLY A 22 -11.62 19.38 -4.20
CA GLY A 22 -12.65 19.96 -3.32
C GLY A 22 -13.43 18.93 -2.50
N ILE A 23 -12.92 17.70 -2.35
CA ILE A 23 -13.50 16.64 -1.53
C ILE A 23 -12.65 16.46 -0.29
N PHE A 24 -13.20 16.81 0.88
CA PHE A 24 -12.51 16.65 2.16
C PHE A 24 -12.89 15.31 2.79
N VAL A 25 -11.88 14.59 3.30
CA VAL A 25 -12.07 13.28 3.93
C VAL A 25 -12.39 13.46 5.40
N ASP A 26 -13.38 12.71 5.89
CA ASP A 26 -13.80 12.69 7.29
C ASP A 26 -12.95 11.73 8.13
N CYS A 27 -12.36 10.71 7.51
CA CYS A 27 -11.59 9.67 8.20
C CYS A 27 -10.31 9.32 7.44
N VAL A 28 -9.16 9.47 8.10
CA VAL A 28 -7.85 8.94 7.69
C VAL A 28 -7.25 8.24 8.91
N PRO A 29 -6.91 6.96 8.86
CA PRO A 29 -6.36 6.26 10.00
C PRO A 29 -4.94 6.73 10.34
N GLU A 30 -4.49 6.49 11.57
CA GLU A 30 -3.11 6.81 12.00
C GLU A 30 -2.07 5.95 11.26
N HIS A 31 -2.37 4.65 11.10
CA HIS A 31 -1.58 3.74 10.27
C HIS A 31 -2.29 3.52 8.94
N PHE A 32 -1.55 3.68 7.83
CA PHE A 32 -2.11 3.69 6.47
C PHE A 32 -2.33 2.28 5.94
N ASP A 33 -3.11 1.48 6.67
CA ASP A 33 -3.47 0.12 6.32
C ASP A 33 -4.97 -0.16 6.43
N SER A 34 -5.38 -1.31 5.87
CA SER A 34 -6.79 -1.70 5.81
C SER A 34 -7.39 -2.02 7.18
N ARG A 35 -6.58 -2.46 8.15
CA ARG A 35 -7.03 -2.77 9.51
C ARG A 35 -7.34 -1.49 10.27
N SER A 36 -6.38 -0.59 10.29
CA SER A 36 -6.52 0.70 10.98
C SER A 36 -7.67 1.53 10.41
N LEU A 37 -7.88 1.47 9.07
CA LEU A 37 -9.04 2.11 8.47
C LEU A 37 -10.35 1.45 8.92
N ALA A 38 -10.42 0.12 9.01
CA ALA A 38 -11.60 -0.57 9.49
C ALA A 38 -11.90 -0.25 10.96
N GLU A 39 -10.87 -0.23 11.81
CA GLU A 39 -10.96 0.10 13.23
C GLU A 39 -11.46 1.53 13.47
N ALA A 40 -11.05 2.48 12.63
CA ALA A 40 -11.51 3.86 12.69
C ALA A 40 -12.94 4.03 12.13
N LEU A 41 -13.27 3.34 11.03
CA LEU A 41 -14.50 3.54 10.28
C LEU A 41 -15.69 2.78 10.88
N ILE A 42 -15.52 1.48 11.23
CA ILE A 42 -16.62 0.60 11.62
C ILE A 42 -17.43 1.11 12.82
N PRO A 43 -16.81 1.68 13.89
CA PRO A 43 -17.55 2.23 15.02
C PRO A 43 -18.43 3.44 14.66
N GLU A 44 -18.06 4.18 13.62
CA GLU A 44 -18.79 5.36 13.14
C GLU A 44 -19.97 5.04 12.23
N LEU A 45 -20.10 3.77 11.80
CA LEU A 45 -21.15 3.33 10.91
C LEU A 45 -22.39 2.88 11.68
N THR A 46 -23.55 3.44 11.33
CA THR A 46 -24.86 2.99 11.80
C THR A 46 -25.36 1.79 10.99
N GLU A 47 -26.52 1.23 11.35
CA GLU A 47 -27.17 0.16 10.61
C GLU A 47 -27.74 0.61 9.25
N ASN A 48 -27.99 1.92 9.11
CA ASN A 48 -28.53 2.51 7.88
C ASN A 48 -27.45 2.98 6.90
N ASP A 49 -26.21 2.99 7.32
CA ASP A 49 -25.09 3.40 6.46
C ASP A 49 -24.71 2.29 5.49
N ARG A 50 -24.39 2.70 4.25
CA ARG A 50 -23.87 1.82 3.22
C ARG A 50 -22.50 2.32 2.76
N VAL A 51 -21.50 1.45 2.80
CA VAL A 51 -20.14 1.78 2.42
C VAL A 51 -19.92 1.45 0.95
N LEU A 52 -19.35 2.38 0.19
CA LEU A 52 -18.87 2.13 -1.16
C LEU A 52 -17.34 2.08 -1.16
N LEU A 53 -16.78 0.90 -1.42
CA LEU A 53 -15.34 0.70 -1.53
C LEU A 53 -14.88 0.91 -2.97
N LEU A 54 -14.15 2.01 -3.21
CA LEU A 54 -13.55 2.36 -4.49
C LEU A 54 -12.04 2.05 -4.42
N ARG A 55 -11.59 0.96 -5.05
CA ARG A 55 -10.22 0.45 -4.83
C ARG A 55 -9.67 -0.31 -6.03
N ALA A 56 -8.41 -0.72 -5.96
CA ALA A 56 -7.83 -1.65 -6.91
C ALA A 56 -8.51 -3.03 -6.81
N GLU A 57 -8.75 -3.69 -7.94
CA GLU A 57 -9.33 -5.03 -8.03
C GLU A 57 -8.52 -6.06 -7.21
N ASN A 58 -7.20 -6.02 -7.34
CA ASN A 58 -6.25 -6.89 -6.64
C ASN A 58 -5.71 -6.28 -5.33
N GLY A 59 -6.44 -5.34 -4.73
CA GLY A 59 -6.11 -4.76 -3.42
C GLY A 59 -6.39 -5.72 -2.25
N SER A 60 -5.96 -5.34 -1.03
CA SER A 60 -6.17 -6.14 0.18
C SER A 60 -7.63 -6.50 0.40
N VAL A 61 -7.93 -7.76 0.67
CA VAL A 61 -9.28 -8.24 0.99
C VAL A 61 -9.69 -7.98 2.43
N LEU A 62 -8.78 -7.47 3.27
CA LEU A 62 -8.97 -7.36 4.70
C LEU A 62 -10.10 -6.39 5.07
N LEU A 63 -10.17 -5.20 4.45
CA LEU A 63 -11.23 -4.23 4.75
C LEU A 63 -12.64 -4.76 4.40
N PRO A 64 -12.88 -5.36 3.22
CA PRO A 64 -14.15 -6.04 2.94
C PRO A 64 -14.51 -7.10 3.98
N GLN A 65 -13.55 -7.97 4.35
CA GLN A 65 -13.76 -9.01 5.36
C GLN A 65 -14.14 -8.45 6.73
N LEU A 66 -13.50 -7.37 7.17
CA LEU A 66 -13.80 -6.73 8.45
C LEU A 66 -15.18 -6.05 8.46
N LEU A 67 -15.57 -5.43 7.36
CA LEU A 67 -16.93 -4.86 7.20
C LEU A 67 -18.00 -5.97 7.23
N GLU A 68 -17.77 -7.08 6.54
CA GLU A 68 -18.67 -8.23 6.53
C GLU A 68 -18.80 -8.85 7.94
N GLN A 69 -17.68 -9.07 8.64
CA GLN A 69 -17.67 -9.59 10.01
C GLN A 69 -18.40 -8.66 10.99
N ALA A 70 -18.34 -7.35 10.76
CA ALA A 70 -19.07 -6.36 11.54
C ALA A 70 -20.54 -6.19 11.11
N GLY A 71 -21.04 -6.96 10.15
CA GLY A 71 -22.42 -6.90 9.65
C GLY A 71 -22.73 -5.59 8.94
N LYS A 72 -21.74 -4.86 8.41
CA LYS A 72 -21.94 -3.58 7.73
C LYS A 72 -22.24 -3.77 6.25
N ALA A 73 -23.23 -3.05 5.73
CA ALA A 73 -23.58 -3.09 4.32
C ALA A 73 -22.52 -2.35 3.47
N PHE A 74 -21.97 -3.02 2.45
CA PHE A 74 -21.02 -2.38 1.54
C PHE A 74 -21.13 -2.91 0.10
N ASP A 75 -20.69 -2.07 -0.83
CA ASP A 75 -20.42 -2.44 -2.21
C ASP A 75 -18.93 -2.31 -2.48
N ASN A 76 -18.33 -3.27 -3.17
CA ASN A 76 -16.93 -3.25 -3.55
C ASN A 76 -16.82 -3.05 -5.07
N VAL A 77 -16.41 -1.86 -5.49
CA VAL A 77 -16.30 -1.46 -6.90
C VAL A 77 -14.83 -1.28 -7.27
N PRO A 78 -14.27 -2.22 -8.05
CA PRO A 78 -12.92 -2.06 -8.55
C PRO A 78 -12.86 -0.96 -9.61
N LEU A 79 -11.97 0.02 -9.40
CA LEU A 79 -11.75 1.11 -10.36
C LEU A 79 -10.58 0.85 -11.30
N TYR A 80 -9.59 0.08 -10.86
CA TYR A 80 -8.38 -0.24 -11.62
C TYR A 80 -7.76 -1.56 -11.15
N THR A 81 -6.86 -2.11 -11.95
CA THR A 81 -6.03 -3.25 -11.55
C THR A 81 -4.55 -2.92 -11.70
N VAL A 82 -3.73 -3.41 -10.77
CA VAL A 82 -2.27 -3.26 -10.81
C VAL A 82 -1.68 -4.51 -11.44
N LYS A 83 -0.84 -4.34 -12.48
CA LYS A 83 -0.18 -5.43 -13.19
C LYS A 83 1.31 -5.18 -13.30
N THR A 84 2.11 -6.24 -13.23
CA THR A 84 3.54 -6.19 -13.48
C THR A 84 3.81 -5.85 -14.94
N ASP A 85 4.59 -4.80 -15.21
CA ASP A 85 5.03 -4.46 -16.56
C ASP A 85 6.30 -5.22 -16.94
N ARG A 86 6.13 -6.44 -17.41
CA ARG A 86 7.24 -7.33 -17.80
C ARG A 86 8.14 -6.79 -18.92
N ARG A 87 7.69 -5.78 -19.67
CA ARG A 87 8.50 -5.15 -20.70
C ARG A 87 9.74 -4.45 -20.13
N LYS A 88 9.71 -4.13 -18.83
CA LYS A 88 10.82 -3.48 -18.11
C LYS A 88 11.75 -4.49 -17.40
N GLN A 89 11.55 -5.78 -17.57
CA GLN A 89 12.33 -6.81 -16.88
C GLN A 89 13.83 -6.71 -17.23
N GLU A 90 14.16 -6.52 -18.50
CA GLU A 90 15.57 -6.39 -18.93
C GLU A 90 16.21 -5.12 -18.39
N LEU A 91 15.47 -4.01 -18.36
CA LEU A 91 15.95 -2.77 -17.73
C LEU A 91 16.21 -2.98 -16.23
N LEU A 92 15.29 -3.63 -15.52
CA LEU A 92 15.47 -3.94 -14.10
C LEU A 92 16.73 -4.77 -13.85
N ARG A 93 16.99 -5.78 -14.69
CA ARG A 93 18.19 -6.62 -14.61
C ARG A 93 19.47 -5.79 -14.71
N GLN A 94 19.55 -4.93 -15.74
CA GLN A 94 20.71 -4.07 -15.96
C GLN A 94 20.92 -3.06 -14.81
N GLU A 95 19.84 -2.50 -14.28
CA GLU A 95 19.92 -1.55 -13.17
C GLU A 95 20.38 -2.23 -11.88
N LEU A 96 19.92 -3.46 -11.59
CA LEU A 96 20.31 -4.21 -10.39
C LEU A 96 21.82 -4.51 -10.29
N GLU A 97 22.54 -4.58 -11.41
CA GLU A 97 24.00 -4.81 -11.43
C GLU A 97 24.80 -3.65 -10.81
N ARG A 98 24.20 -2.45 -10.71
CA ARG A 98 24.83 -1.22 -10.24
C ARG A 98 24.05 -0.50 -9.14
N THR A 99 23.10 -1.21 -8.55
CA THR A 99 22.20 -0.66 -7.52
C THR A 99 22.63 -1.15 -6.15
N ASP A 100 22.79 -0.23 -5.19
CA ASP A 100 23.10 -0.54 -3.80
C ASP A 100 21.80 -0.79 -2.99
N TYR A 101 20.72 -0.04 -3.27
CA TYR A 101 19.44 -0.13 -2.55
C TYR A 101 18.25 -0.24 -3.48
N VAL A 102 17.32 -1.16 -3.16
CA VAL A 102 16.02 -1.30 -3.83
C VAL A 102 14.91 -0.88 -2.88
N PHE A 103 14.15 0.14 -3.23
CA PHE A 103 13.02 0.62 -2.45
C PHE A 103 11.71 0.00 -2.91
N LEU A 104 11.08 -0.79 -2.04
CA LEU A 104 9.77 -1.40 -2.27
C LEU A 104 8.69 -0.56 -1.57
N ALA A 105 8.04 0.32 -2.35
CA ALA A 105 7.06 1.28 -1.85
C ALA A 105 5.64 0.71 -1.68
N SER A 106 5.43 -0.58 -1.95
CA SER A 106 4.14 -1.24 -1.74
C SER A 106 4.25 -2.76 -1.83
N ALA A 107 3.28 -3.47 -1.27
CA ALA A 107 3.17 -4.93 -1.40
C ALA A 107 3.04 -5.39 -2.87
N SER A 108 2.42 -4.59 -3.75
CA SER A 108 2.35 -4.87 -5.19
C SER A 108 3.69 -4.68 -5.88
N ALA A 109 4.49 -3.69 -5.47
CA ALA A 109 5.85 -3.50 -5.96
C ALA A 109 6.75 -4.68 -5.55
N ALA A 110 6.62 -5.18 -4.32
CA ALA A 110 7.36 -6.35 -3.85
C ALA A 110 7.05 -7.60 -4.69
N ARG A 111 5.77 -7.87 -4.94
CA ARG A 111 5.37 -8.99 -5.82
C ARG A 111 5.87 -8.83 -7.26
N ALA A 112 5.76 -7.61 -7.81
CA ALA A 112 6.24 -7.32 -9.17
C ALA A 112 7.76 -7.46 -9.26
N PHE A 113 8.49 -7.01 -8.24
CA PHE A 113 9.95 -7.17 -8.17
C PHE A 113 10.34 -8.65 -8.17
N ALA A 114 9.73 -9.48 -7.31
CA ALA A 114 9.96 -10.93 -7.30
C ALA A 114 9.66 -11.58 -8.65
N GLU A 115 8.50 -11.24 -9.25
CA GLU A 115 8.09 -11.78 -10.55
C GLU A 115 9.07 -11.43 -11.68
N MET A 116 9.68 -10.24 -11.60
CA MET A 116 10.60 -9.75 -12.63
C MET A 116 12.05 -10.18 -12.40
N THR A 117 12.48 -10.32 -11.15
CA THR A 117 13.84 -10.77 -10.82
C THR A 117 13.96 -12.30 -10.94
N GLY A 118 12.95 -13.06 -10.51
CA GLY A 118 13.00 -14.52 -10.53
C GLY A 118 14.27 -15.05 -9.85
N GLU A 119 15.10 -15.79 -10.60
CA GLU A 119 16.37 -16.35 -10.12
C GLU A 119 17.57 -15.40 -10.30
N ILE A 120 17.34 -14.10 -10.62
CA ILE A 120 18.42 -13.14 -10.78
C ILE A 120 19.06 -12.88 -9.41
N SER A 121 20.37 -13.13 -9.32
CA SER A 121 21.16 -12.75 -8.14
C SER A 121 21.50 -11.27 -8.19
N TYR A 122 21.30 -10.58 -7.08
CA TYR A 122 21.67 -9.16 -6.88
C TYR A 122 22.25 -8.96 -5.50
N SER A 123 23.09 -7.94 -5.34
CA SER A 123 23.74 -7.58 -4.06
C SER A 123 23.04 -6.42 -3.36
N ALA A 124 22.09 -5.77 -4.02
CA ALA A 124 21.37 -4.63 -3.49
C ALA A 124 20.61 -4.98 -2.21
N GLU A 125 20.66 -4.09 -1.23
CA GLU A 125 19.85 -4.16 -0.03
C GLU A 125 18.41 -3.75 -0.32
N VAL A 126 17.45 -4.42 0.32
CA VAL A 126 16.04 -4.19 0.05
C VAL A 126 15.38 -3.45 1.22
N VAL A 127 14.85 -2.27 0.93
CA VAL A 127 14.15 -1.40 1.88
C VAL A 127 12.64 -1.48 1.63
N ALA A 128 11.88 -1.93 2.62
CA ALA A 128 10.42 -1.92 2.54
C ALA A 128 9.83 -0.69 3.23
N ILE A 129 8.81 -0.09 2.62
CA ILE A 129 8.11 1.09 3.17
C ILE A 129 7.38 0.81 4.50
N GLY A 130 7.14 -0.45 4.82
CA GLY A 130 6.47 -0.86 6.05
C GLY A 130 6.18 -2.36 6.09
N ASP A 131 5.63 -2.83 7.22
CA ASP A 131 5.41 -4.25 7.52
C ASP A 131 4.59 -5.02 6.47
N ALA A 132 3.54 -4.41 5.92
CA ALA A 132 2.72 -5.06 4.89
C ALA A 132 3.52 -5.36 3.62
N THR A 133 4.43 -4.46 3.24
CA THR A 133 5.32 -4.64 2.10
C THR A 133 6.41 -5.67 2.41
N ALA A 134 6.99 -5.62 3.61
CA ALA A 134 7.99 -6.59 4.05
C ALA A 134 7.42 -8.01 4.10
N LYS A 135 6.19 -8.20 4.61
CA LYS A 135 5.48 -9.49 4.59
C LYS A 135 5.22 -9.99 3.17
N ALA A 136 4.85 -9.09 2.25
CA ALA A 136 4.64 -9.46 0.85
C ALA A 136 5.95 -9.83 0.14
N ALA A 137 7.05 -9.16 0.46
CA ALA A 137 8.39 -9.46 -0.01
C ALA A 137 8.85 -10.84 0.50
N ALA A 138 8.73 -11.09 1.80
CA ALA A 138 9.08 -12.38 2.42
C ALA A 138 8.26 -13.55 1.85
N ALA A 139 6.95 -13.36 1.61
CA ALA A 139 6.09 -14.35 0.96
C ALA A 139 6.48 -14.64 -0.51
N ALA A 140 7.25 -13.75 -1.12
CA ALA A 140 7.80 -13.87 -2.47
C ALA A 140 9.31 -14.17 -2.45
N GLU A 141 9.83 -14.68 -1.32
CA GLU A 141 11.23 -15.09 -1.11
C GLU A 141 12.27 -13.96 -1.29
N ILE A 142 11.85 -12.68 -1.15
CA ILE A 142 12.74 -11.55 -1.14
C ILE A 142 13.18 -11.28 0.31
N SER A 143 14.50 -11.24 0.51
CA SER A 143 15.09 -10.82 1.79
C SER A 143 14.99 -9.30 1.92
N VAL A 144 14.27 -8.82 2.91
CA VAL A 144 14.18 -7.39 3.24
C VAL A 144 15.22 -7.07 4.30
N THR A 145 16.10 -6.11 4.02
CA THR A 145 17.20 -5.69 4.92
C THR A 145 16.69 -4.62 5.90
N HIS A 146 15.85 -3.70 5.43
CA HIS A 146 15.36 -2.58 6.23
C HIS A 146 13.84 -2.42 6.07
N ILE A 147 13.18 -2.03 7.17
CA ILE A 147 11.76 -1.65 7.17
C ILE A 147 11.67 -0.22 7.71
N ALA A 148 11.07 0.68 6.93
CA ALA A 148 10.88 2.05 7.34
C ALA A 148 10.01 2.14 8.61
N ALA A 149 10.46 2.92 9.59
CA ALA A 149 9.70 3.19 10.81
C ALA A 149 8.47 4.07 10.54
N GLN A 150 8.56 4.93 9.53
CA GLN A 150 7.47 5.74 9.02
C GLN A 150 7.17 5.32 7.58
N ALA A 151 5.89 5.04 7.29
CA ALA A 151 5.48 4.47 6.00
C ALA A 151 5.39 5.52 4.89
N ASP A 152 6.50 6.19 4.61
CA ASP A 152 6.70 7.16 3.52
C ASP A 152 8.11 7.07 2.96
N ILE A 153 8.37 7.85 1.91
CA ILE A 153 9.68 7.85 1.23
C ILE A 153 10.79 8.39 2.14
N ASP A 154 10.50 9.40 2.95
CA ASP A 154 11.49 9.99 3.88
C ASP A 154 11.90 8.96 4.93
N GLY A 155 10.95 8.16 5.45
CA GLY A 155 11.22 7.05 6.36
C GLY A 155 12.11 5.98 5.73
N MET A 156 11.91 5.66 4.45
CA MET A 156 12.78 4.72 3.71
C MET A 156 14.20 5.27 3.55
N ILE A 157 14.35 6.55 3.21
CA ILE A 157 15.65 7.21 3.08
C ILE A 157 16.37 7.23 4.43
N GLN A 158 15.66 7.51 5.53
CA GLN A 158 16.25 7.53 6.87
C GLN A 158 16.81 6.17 7.31
N CYS A 159 16.30 5.04 6.78
CA CYS A 159 16.86 3.73 7.08
C CYS A 159 18.31 3.60 6.64
N ILE A 160 18.62 4.10 5.44
CA ILE A 160 19.95 3.97 4.84
C ILE A 160 20.90 5.10 5.28
N CYS A 161 20.39 6.30 5.60
CA CYS A 161 21.23 7.42 6.07
C CYS A 161 21.75 7.28 7.51
N LYS A 162 21.22 6.36 8.31
CA LYS A 162 21.67 6.13 9.71
C LYS A 162 22.86 5.21 9.83
N GLU A 163 23.29 4.55 8.77
CA GLU A 163 24.39 3.58 8.78
C GLU A 163 25.77 4.22 8.48
N GLU A 164 25.81 5.52 8.17
CA GLU A 164 27.07 6.25 7.89
C GLU A 164 27.71 6.92 9.13
N VAL A 165 27.46 6.42 10.36
CA VAL A 165 28.07 6.96 11.58
C VAL A 165 28.86 5.91 12.34
#